data_0b7f848d1b792aa0a0b43fa6726b2902
#
_entry.id   0b7f848d1b792aa0a0b43fa6726b2902
#
_cell.length_a   1.000
_cell.length_b   1.000
_cell.length_c   1.000
_cell.angle_alpha   90.00
_cell.angle_beta   90.00
_cell.angle_gamma   90.00
#
_symmetry.space_group_name_H-M   'P 1'
#
loop_
_entity.id
_entity.type
_entity.pdbx_description
1 polymer ?
#
loop_
_entity_poly.entity_id
_entity_poly.type
_entity_poly.pdbx_seq_one_letter_code
_entity_poly.pdbx_strand_id
1 'polypeptide(L)'
;STLLASSAASDVYKRQQQAMDRAVANGVKNLVVQPTHLMHGAEYDEMCEAVEQYRDKFDSVAIAEPLLGEVGEDATVINADKEAVAAAITAEAVKTAGYDDAAAAAADGTAFVFMGHGTSHTAKVSYSQMQTAMQTLGYDNVFIGTVEGEPEDTACDAVIEKVKEAGYTKVILRPLMVVAGDHANNDMAGAEDDSWLSQFNAADCFESVDTQIAGLGEIGDIQQLYVDHAGAAIDSLNG
;
A
#
# COMPACT_ATOMS: atom_id res chain seq x y z
N SER A 1 20.39 -15.18 -0.14
CA SER A 1 19.35 -14.13 -0.06
C SER A 1 19.71 -13.00 0.90
N THR A 2 20.24 -13.25 2.08
CA THR A 2 20.56 -12.23 3.11
C THR A 2 21.59 -11.18 2.65
N LEU A 3 22.51 -11.54 1.77
CA LEU A 3 23.54 -10.62 1.25
C LEU A 3 22.99 -9.60 0.24
N LEU A 4 21.95 -9.96 -0.53
CA LEU A 4 21.33 -9.05 -1.51
C LEU A 4 20.42 -8.02 -0.81
N ALA A 5 19.68 -8.43 0.21
CA ALA A 5 18.85 -7.52 1.02
C ALA A 5 19.72 -6.50 1.78
N SER A 6 20.86 -6.91 2.34
CA SER A 6 21.83 -6.03 3.00
C SER A 6 22.46 -5.01 2.03
N SER A 7 22.70 -5.39 0.77
CA SER A 7 23.22 -4.49 -0.26
C SER A 7 22.18 -3.43 -0.67
N ALA A 8 20.93 -3.83 -0.88
CA ALA A 8 19.85 -2.92 -1.28
C ALA A 8 19.54 -1.88 -0.16
N ALA A 9 19.43 -2.30 1.09
CA ALA A 9 19.24 -1.41 2.23
C ALA A 9 20.39 -0.42 2.38
N SER A 10 21.65 -0.87 2.21
CA SER A 10 22.83 0.01 2.22
C SER A 10 22.82 1.05 1.10
N ASP A 11 22.31 0.68 -0.08
CA ASP A 11 22.23 1.60 -1.22
C ASP A 11 21.09 2.62 -1.05
N VAL A 12 19.96 2.25 -0.47
CA VAL A 12 18.86 3.17 -0.13
C VAL A 12 19.34 4.19 0.90
N TYR A 13 19.98 3.76 1.97
CA TYR A 13 20.55 4.64 2.99
C TYR A 13 21.55 5.64 2.41
N LYS A 14 22.46 5.21 1.55
CA LYS A 14 23.42 6.10 0.86
C LYS A 14 22.71 7.14 -0.02
N ARG A 15 21.64 6.76 -0.70
CA ARG A 15 20.85 7.69 -1.53
C ARG A 15 20.14 8.74 -0.69
N GLN A 16 19.60 8.34 0.46
CA GLN A 16 18.99 9.27 1.42
C GLN A 16 20.02 10.30 1.92
N GLN A 17 21.19 9.85 2.37
CA GLN A 17 22.27 10.75 2.78
C GLN A 17 22.69 11.70 1.66
N GLN A 18 22.89 11.20 0.43
CA GLN A 18 23.23 12.04 -0.72
C GLN A 18 22.16 13.09 -1.03
N ALA A 19 20.89 12.77 -0.85
CA ALA A 19 19.80 13.73 -1.03
C ALA A 19 19.84 14.83 0.04
N MET A 20 20.07 14.48 1.29
CA MET A 20 20.20 15.41 2.41
C MET A 20 21.43 16.30 2.27
N ASP A 21 22.59 15.73 1.93
CA ASP A 21 23.82 16.46 1.67
C ASP A 21 23.64 17.48 0.53
N ARG A 22 22.92 17.10 -0.53
CA ARG A 22 22.60 17.99 -1.64
C ARG A 22 21.68 19.13 -1.22
N ALA A 23 20.67 18.87 -0.38
CA ALA A 23 19.78 19.90 0.14
C ALA A 23 20.58 20.93 0.97
N VAL A 24 21.49 20.47 1.83
CA VAL A 24 22.38 21.33 2.62
C VAL A 24 23.30 22.14 1.70
N ALA A 25 23.96 21.49 0.72
CA ALA A 25 24.88 22.17 -0.21
C ALA A 25 24.16 23.21 -1.08
N ASN A 26 22.88 23.01 -1.40
CA ASN A 26 22.05 23.96 -2.13
C ASN A 26 21.51 25.12 -1.26
N GLY A 27 21.83 25.14 0.03
CA GLY A 27 21.43 26.21 0.94
C GLY A 27 19.93 26.20 1.28
N VAL A 28 19.28 25.02 1.22
CA VAL A 28 17.90 24.86 1.67
C VAL A 28 17.79 25.24 3.14
N LYS A 29 16.81 26.08 3.49
CA LYS A 29 16.57 26.56 4.84
C LYS A 29 15.45 25.79 5.52
N ASN A 30 14.33 25.63 4.82
CA ASN A 30 13.17 24.89 5.31
C ASN A 30 13.03 23.64 4.46
N LEU A 31 13.07 22.47 5.11
CA LEU A 31 13.00 21.18 4.44
C LEU A 31 11.64 20.53 4.70
N VAL A 32 10.97 20.13 3.63
CA VAL A 32 9.81 19.24 3.69
C VAL A 32 10.18 17.92 3.01
N VAL A 33 9.97 16.82 3.70
CA VAL A 33 10.18 15.48 3.17
C VAL A 33 8.81 14.82 2.97
N GLN A 34 8.47 14.50 1.70
CA GLN A 34 7.29 13.72 1.37
C GLN A 34 7.70 12.28 1.08
N PRO A 35 7.44 11.33 1.99
CA PRO A 35 7.65 9.93 1.70
C PRO A 35 6.60 9.42 0.72
N THR A 36 7.02 8.59 -0.21
CA THR A 36 6.09 7.86 -1.09
C THR A 36 5.80 6.45 -0.57
N HIS A 37 5.97 6.26 0.72
CA HIS A 37 5.62 5.01 1.42
C HIS A 37 4.10 4.84 1.52
N LEU A 38 3.68 3.57 1.62
CA LEU A 38 2.28 3.23 1.86
C LEU A 38 1.86 3.55 3.31
N MET A 39 2.73 3.21 4.28
CA MET A 39 2.42 3.27 5.71
C MET A 39 3.65 3.62 6.55
N HIS A 40 3.43 3.83 7.86
CA HIS A 40 4.47 3.98 8.89
C HIS A 40 5.19 2.66 9.19
N GLY A 41 5.81 2.05 8.17
CA GLY A 41 6.58 0.82 8.30
C GLY A 41 8.05 1.05 8.62
N ALA A 42 8.85 -0.03 8.61
CA ALA A 42 10.28 0.02 8.92
C ALA A 42 11.05 0.99 8.01
N GLU A 43 10.74 1.01 6.72
CA GLU A 43 11.40 1.94 5.76
C GLU A 43 11.06 3.40 6.03
N TYR A 44 9.84 3.68 6.50
CA TYR A 44 9.45 5.02 6.94
C TYR A 44 10.24 5.43 8.18
N ASP A 45 10.37 4.55 9.17
CA ASP A 45 11.15 4.81 10.38
C ASP A 45 12.63 5.07 10.05
N GLU A 46 13.24 4.26 9.18
CA GLU A 46 14.62 4.46 8.71
C GLU A 46 14.80 5.81 8.01
N MET A 47 13.82 6.23 7.21
CA MET A 47 13.82 7.54 6.55
C MET A 47 13.74 8.66 7.58
N CYS A 48 12.86 8.55 8.59
CA CYS A 48 12.76 9.54 9.67
C CYS A 48 14.07 9.65 10.44
N GLU A 49 14.71 8.53 10.79
CA GLU A 49 16.01 8.52 11.45
C GLU A 49 17.10 9.19 10.61
N ALA A 50 17.11 8.93 9.30
CA ALA A 50 18.07 9.56 8.39
C ALA A 50 17.86 11.09 8.32
N VAL A 51 16.61 11.56 8.27
CA VAL A 51 16.28 12.99 8.26
C VAL A 51 16.68 13.65 9.59
N GLU A 52 16.43 12.98 10.73
CA GLU A 52 16.74 13.52 12.07
C GLU A 52 18.24 13.81 12.24
N GLN A 53 19.13 13.03 11.64
CA GLN A 53 20.57 13.27 11.66
C GLN A 53 20.99 14.60 11.00
N TYR A 54 20.12 15.18 10.16
CA TYR A 54 20.36 16.42 9.44
C TYR A 54 19.53 17.60 9.98
N ARG A 55 18.69 17.37 10.99
CA ARG A 55 17.74 18.41 11.47
C ARG A 55 18.42 19.74 11.81
N ASP A 56 19.59 19.69 12.43
CA ASP A 56 20.39 20.86 12.82
C ASP A 56 21.03 21.62 11.66
N LYS A 57 20.94 21.10 10.44
CA LYS A 57 21.44 21.74 9.20
C LYS A 57 20.42 22.65 8.53
N PHE A 58 19.16 22.62 8.99
CA PHE A 58 18.05 23.38 8.44
C PHE A 58 17.43 24.28 9.53
N ASP A 59 16.80 25.38 9.09
CA ASP A 59 16.08 26.28 10.00
C ASP A 59 14.79 25.59 10.50
N SER A 60 14.14 24.79 9.63
CA SER A 60 12.99 23.94 10.00
C SER A 60 12.92 22.68 9.12
N VAL A 61 12.35 21.61 9.68
CA VAL A 61 12.16 20.33 9.00
C VAL A 61 10.76 19.78 9.33
N ALA A 62 9.98 19.44 8.32
CA ALA A 62 8.75 18.69 8.43
C ALA A 62 8.81 17.42 7.59
N ILE A 63 8.25 16.33 8.11
CA ILE A 63 8.06 15.07 7.41
C ILE A 63 6.56 14.90 7.23
N ALA A 64 6.12 14.72 5.98
CA ALA A 64 4.73 14.49 5.66
C ALA A 64 4.33 13.03 5.98
N GLU A 65 3.03 12.82 6.17
CA GLU A 65 2.45 11.50 6.36
C GLU A 65 2.65 10.61 5.12
N PRO A 66 2.84 9.28 5.31
CA PRO A 66 2.73 8.31 4.23
C PRO A 66 1.27 8.19 3.76
N LEU A 67 1.01 7.43 2.70
CA LEU A 67 -0.30 7.38 2.05
C LEU A 67 -1.47 7.05 3.00
N LEU A 68 -1.29 6.07 3.88
CA LEU A 68 -2.35 5.62 4.81
C LEU A 68 -2.44 6.45 6.11
N GLY A 69 -1.62 7.52 6.22
CA GLY A 69 -1.59 8.37 7.41
C GLY A 69 -1.20 7.62 8.69
N GLU A 70 -1.58 8.14 9.84
CA GLU A 70 -1.27 7.54 11.13
C GLU A 70 -1.80 6.12 11.30
N VAL A 71 -1.06 5.31 12.04
CA VAL A 71 -1.46 3.95 12.44
C VAL A 71 -2.33 4.05 13.70
N GLY A 72 -3.56 3.53 13.64
CA GLY A 72 -4.42 3.43 14.80
C GLY A 72 -3.96 2.35 15.79
N GLU A 73 -4.55 2.34 16.99
CA GLU A 73 -4.20 1.40 18.07
C GLU A 73 -4.48 -0.06 17.69
N ASP A 74 -5.54 -0.30 16.91
CA ASP A 74 -5.93 -1.64 16.46
C ASP A 74 -6.61 -1.62 15.09
N ALA A 75 -7.06 -2.78 14.62
CA ALA A 75 -7.67 -2.97 13.31
C ALA A 75 -8.99 -2.19 13.11
N THR A 76 -9.63 -1.74 14.17
CA THR A 76 -10.94 -1.03 14.11
C THR A 76 -10.78 0.49 14.06
N VAL A 77 -9.59 1.01 14.40
CA VAL A 77 -9.30 2.45 14.40
C VAL A 77 -8.78 2.87 13.03
N ILE A 78 -9.66 3.42 12.22
CA ILE A 78 -9.34 3.93 10.88
C ILE A 78 -9.37 5.45 10.85
N ASN A 79 -8.60 6.04 9.94
CA ASN A 79 -8.53 7.48 9.70
C ASN A 79 -9.12 7.83 8.32
N ALA A 80 -9.24 9.13 8.05
CA ALA A 80 -9.77 9.63 6.78
C ALA A 80 -8.91 9.23 5.56
N ASP A 81 -7.58 9.09 5.74
CA ASP A 81 -6.68 8.69 4.66
C ASP A 81 -6.96 7.26 4.21
N LYS A 82 -7.16 6.33 5.16
CA LYS A 82 -7.50 4.94 4.84
C LYS A 82 -8.86 4.83 4.14
N GLU A 83 -9.86 5.61 4.56
CA GLU A 83 -11.16 5.66 3.88
C GLU A 83 -11.03 6.23 2.47
N ALA A 84 -10.28 7.32 2.28
CA ALA A 84 -10.04 7.92 0.97
C ALA A 84 -9.28 6.97 0.03
N VAL A 85 -8.23 6.31 0.54
CA VAL A 85 -7.48 5.30 -0.24
C VAL A 85 -8.39 4.12 -0.61
N ALA A 86 -9.15 3.58 0.35
CA ALA A 86 -10.08 2.47 0.09
C ALA A 86 -11.11 2.82 -1.01
N ALA A 87 -11.67 4.02 -0.97
CA ALA A 87 -12.59 4.50 -1.99
C ALA A 87 -11.91 4.65 -3.35
N ALA A 88 -10.76 5.31 -3.41
CA ALA A 88 -10.06 5.58 -4.66
C ALA A 88 -9.59 4.30 -5.38
N ILE A 89 -8.97 3.37 -4.64
CA ILE A 89 -8.44 2.14 -5.24
C ILE A 89 -9.57 1.19 -5.67
N THR A 90 -10.66 1.13 -4.91
CA THR A 90 -11.83 0.33 -5.28
C THR A 90 -12.51 0.89 -6.53
N ALA A 91 -12.73 2.21 -6.59
CA ALA A 91 -13.33 2.86 -7.76
C ALA A 91 -12.51 2.59 -9.03
N GLU A 92 -11.18 2.69 -8.96
CA GLU A 92 -10.32 2.43 -10.11
C GLU A 92 -10.30 0.95 -10.53
N ALA A 93 -10.28 0.01 -9.57
CA ALA A 93 -10.32 -1.42 -9.86
C ALA A 93 -11.64 -1.81 -10.52
N VAL A 94 -12.75 -1.33 -10.00
CA VAL A 94 -14.12 -1.54 -10.52
C VAL A 94 -14.25 -1.01 -11.94
N LYS A 95 -13.84 0.23 -12.16
CA LYS A 95 -13.83 0.89 -13.47
C LYS A 95 -12.98 0.12 -14.48
N THR A 96 -11.77 -0.31 -14.09
CA THR A 96 -10.86 -1.08 -14.96
C THR A 96 -11.47 -2.44 -15.32
N ALA A 97 -12.25 -3.03 -14.42
CA ALA A 97 -12.99 -4.28 -14.67
C ALA A 97 -14.26 -4.09 -15.52
N GLY A 98 -14.66 -2.84 -15.81
CA GLY A 98 -15.82 -2.53 -16.63
C GLY A 98 -17.16 -2.53 -15.90
N TYR A 99 -17.17 -2.45 -14.57
CA TYR A 99 -18.39 -2.31 -13.78
C TYR A 99 -18.69 -0.84 -13.45
N ASP A 100 -19.94 -0.54 -13.24
CA ASP A 100 -20.39 0.81 -12.86
C ASP A 100 -20.01 1.17 -11.41
N ASP A 101 -20.10 0.18 -10.50
CA ASP A 101 -19.72 0.31 -9.10
C ASP A 101 -19.38 -1.06 -8.46
N ALA A 102 -18.93 -1.05 -7.22
CA ALA A 102 -18.56 -2.26 -6.50
C ALA A 102 -19.76 -3.20 -6.26
N ALA A 103 -20.97 -2.65 -6.09
CA ALA A 103 -22.18 -3.44 -5.90
C ALA A 103 -22.57 -4.17 -7.17
N ALA A 104 -22.41 -3.56 -8.35
CA ALA A 104 -22.63 -4.21 -9.63
C ALA A 104 -21.64 -5.36 -9.86
N ALA A 105 -20.36 -5.18 -9.50
CA ALA A 105 -19.35 -6.23 -9.53
C ALA A 105 -19.69 -7.38 -8.58
N ALA A 106 -20.10 -7.05 -7.34
CA ALA A 106 -20.52 -8.05 -6.34
C ALA A 106 -21.73 -8.86 -6.82
N ALA A 107 -22.72 -8.20 -7.43
CA ALA A 107 -23.90 -8.86 -7.99
C ALA A 107 -23.57 -9.81 -9.15
N ASP A 108 -22.48 -9.54 -9.88
CA ASP A 108 -21.93 -10.42 -10.93
C ASP A 108 -20.98 -11.50 -10.38
N GLY A 109 -20.87 -11.62 -9.05
CA GLY A 109 -20.01 -12.60 -8.37
C GLY A 109 -18.54 -12.27 -8.40
N THR A 110 -18.16 -11.00 -8.63
CA THR A 110 -16.76 -10.56 -8.73
C THR A 110 -16.25 -9.98 -7.43
N ALA A 111 -15.14 -10.54 -6.93
CA ALA A 111 -14.34 -10.01 -5.83
C ALA A 111 -13.07 -9.34 -6.34
N PHE A 112 -12.64 -8.30 -5.64
CA PHE A 112 -11.34 -7.66 -5.82
C PHE A 112 -10.44 -8.01 -4.64
N VAL A 113 -9.22 -8.44 -4.93
CA VAL A 113 -8.21 -8.77 -3.92
C VAL A 113 -7.03 -7.83 -4.12
N PHE A 114 -6.81 -6.97 -3.15
CA PHE A 114 -5.65 -6.07 -3.13
C PHE A 114 -4.52 -6.72 -2.36
N MET A 115 -3.40 -6.98 -3.05
CA MET A 115 -2.22 -7.63 -2.51
C MET A 115 -1.15 -6.61 -2.15
N GLY A 116 -0.92 -6.40 -0.85
CA GLY A 116 0.21 -5.64 -0.32
C GLY A 116 1.46 -6.50 -0.14
N HIS A 117 2.57 -5.87 0.26
CA HIS A 117 3.81 -6.60 0.54
C HIS A 117 3.67 -7.45 1.82
N GLY A 118 3.17 -6.86 2.89
CA GLY A 118 3.22 -7.41 4.22
C GLY A 118 4.47 -6.92 4.98
N THR A 119 4.45 -7.05 6.28
CA THR A 119 5.59 -6.68 7.14
C THR A 119 5.43 -7.28 8.53
N SER A 120 6.55 -7.68 9.14
CA SER A 120 6.60 -8.04 10.56
C SER A 120 6.61 -6.82 11.51
N HIS A 121 6.74 -5.60 10.97
CA HIS A 121 6.67 -4.35 11.74
C HIS A 121 5.27 -4.17 12.37
N THR A 122 5.19 -3.46 13.48
CA THR A 122 3.90 -3.19 14.18
C THR A 122 2.87 -2.49 13.30
N ALA A 123 3.30 -1.72 12.29
CA ALA A 123 2.44 -1.10 11.28
C ALA A 123 1.67 -2.08 10.40
N LYS A 124 1.93 -3.39 10.49
CA LYS A 124 1.16 -4.44 9.78
C LYS A 124 -0.35 -4.36 10.04
N VAL A 125 -0.76 -3.79 11.17
CA VAL A 125 -2.17 -3.54 11.49
C VAL A 125 -2.85 -2.64 10.45
N SER A 126 -2.10 -1.82 9.70
CA SER A 126 -2.63 -1.00 8.61
C SER A 126 -3.32 -1.82 7.51
N TYR A 127 -2.90 -3.05 7.26
CA TYR A 127 -3.60 -3.95 6.33
C TYR A 127 -4.97 -4.37 6.87
N SER A 128 -5.07 -4.70 8.16
CA SER A 128 -6.34 -5.00 8.81
C SER A 128 -7.25 -3.77 8.87
N GLN A 129 -6.67 -2.59 9.10
CA GLN A 129 -7.41 -1.31 9.07
C GLN A 129 -7.94 -1.00 7.66
N MET A 130 -7.19 -1.31 6.61
CA MET A 130 -7.68 -1.19 5.23
C MET A 130 -8.87 -2.12 4.97
N GLN A 131 -8.84 -3.37 5.46
CA GLN A 131 -9.99 -4.27 5.37
C GLN A 131 -11.21 -3.69 6.12
N THR A 132 -11.01 -3.12 7.30
CA THR A 132 -12.07 -2.43 8.06
C THR A 132 -12.62 -1.24 7.29
N ALA A 133 -11.76 -0.44 6.65
CA ALA A 133 -12.20 0.68 5.81
C ALA A 133 -13.06 0.21 4.63
N MET A 134 -12.68 -0.88 3.95
CA MET A 134 -13.49 -1.49 2.89
C MET A 134 -14.89 -1.87 3.38
N GLN A 135 -14.97 -2.55 4.53
CA GLN A 135 -16.23 -2.95 5.13
C GLN A 135 -17.09 -1.75 5.55
N THR A 136 -16.47 -0.72 6.15
CA THR A 136 -17.16 0.51 6.56
C THR A 136 -17.79 1.25 5.37
N LEU A 137 -17.12 1.20 4.21
CA LEU A 137 -17.62 1.79 2.95
C LEU A 137 -18.61 0.88 2.21
N GLY A 138 -18.90 -0.32 2.73
CA GLY A 138 -19.82 -1.27 2.10
C GLY A 138 -19.25 -2.03 0.91
N TYR A 139 -17.93 -2.14 0.82
CA TYR A 139 -17.24 -2.91 -0.22
C TYR A 139 -17.04 -4.36 0.24
N ASP A 140 -18.13 -5.10 0.40
CA ASP A 140 -18.11 -6.49 0.91
C ASP A 140 -17.40 -7.47 -0.01
N ASN A 141 -17.20 -7.09 -1.28
CA ASN A 141 -16.49 -7.88 -2.29
C ASN A 141 -15.00 -7.47 -2.46
N VAL A 142 -14.45 -6.71 -1.51
CA VAL A 142 -13.05 -6.29 -1.54
C VAL A 142 -12.29 -6.89 -0.36
N PHE A 143 -11.18 -7.55 -0.67
CA PHE A 143 -10.34 -8.27 0.29
C PHE A 143 -8.91 -7.76 0.26
N ILE A 144 -8.28 -7.70 1.43
CA ILE A 144 -6.88 -7.30 1.58
C ILE A 144 -6.05 -8.52 1.89
N GLY A 145 -4.96 -8.68 1.14
CA GLY A 145 -3.97 -9.71 1.37
C GLY A 145 -2.55 -9.19 1.31
N THR A 146 -1.56 -10.02 1.68
CA THR A 146 -0.14 -9.66 1.63
C THR A 146 0.72 -10.82 1.17
N VAL A 147 1.79 -10.51 0.43
CA VAL A 147 2.77 -11.52 -0.05
C VAL A 147 3.42 -12.26 1.12
N GLU A 148 3.81 -11.52 2.16
CA GLU A 148 4.51 -12.07 3.33
C GLU A 148 3.57 -12.82 4.31
N GLY A 149 2.24 -12.75 4.12
CA GLY A 149 1.28 -13.30 5.07
C GLY A 149 1.35 -12.64 6.45
N GLU A 150 1.60 -11.34 6.49
CA GLU A 150 1.70 -10.54 7.71
C GLU A 150 0.80 -9.28 7.61
N PRO A 151 -0.32 -9.24 8.33
CA PRO A 151 -0.84 -10.22 9.33
C PRO A 151 -1.17 -11.60 8.74
N GLU A 152 -1.18 -12.65 9.58
CA GLU A 152 -1.37 -14.05 9.15
C GLU A 152 -2.67 -14.28 8.35
N ASP A 153 -3.74 -13.60 8.71
CA ASP A 153 -5.04 -13.69 8.03
C ASP A 153 -5.07 -13.01 6.64
N THR A 154 -3.96 -12.41 6.21
CA THR A 154 -3.75 -11.81 4.88
C THR A 154 -2.93 -12.71 3.95
N ALA A 155 -2.50 -13.88 4.39
CA ALA A 155 -1.81 -14.87 3.55
C ALA A 155 -2.72 -15.33 2.39
N CYS A 156 -2.11 -15.75 1.28
CA CYS A 156 -2.83 -16.11 0.05
C CYS A 156 -3.92 -17.16 0.29
N ASP A 157 -3.60 -18.23 0.99
CA ASP A 157 -4.54 -19.32 1.34
C ASP A 157 -5.70 -18.81 2.21
N ALA A 158 -5.42 -17.98 3.22
CA ALA A 158 -6.44 -17.37 4.05
C ALA A 158 -7.38 -16.46 3.24
N VAL A 159 -6.85 -15.68 2.28
CA VAL A 159 -7.66 -14.81 1.41
C VAL A 159 -8.50 -15.65 0.44
N ILE A 160 -7.95 -16.72 -0.15
CA ILE A 160 -8.71 -17.66 -0.99
C ILE A 160 -9.94 -18.18 -0.23
N GLU A 161 -9.77 -18.66 1.00
CA GLU A 161 -10.89 -19.17 1.80
C GLU A 161 -11.90 -18.06 2.14
N LYS A 162 -11.46 -16.84 2.48
CA LYS A 162 -12.37 -15.69 2.71
C LYS A 162 -13.23 -15.38 1.49
N VAL A 163 -12.64 -15.32 0.29
CA VAL A 163 -13.36 -15.02 -0.96
C VAL A 163 -14.35 -16.13 -1.30
N LYS A 164 -13.95 -17.39 -1.14
CA LYS A 164 -14.78 -18.57 -1.35
C LYS A 164 -15.96 -18.63 -0.36
N GLU A 165 -15.72 -18.41 0.94
CA GLU A 165 -16.76 -18.39 1.97
C GLU A 165 -17.77 -17.26 1.75
N ALA A 166 -17.32 -16.12 1.21
CA ALA A 166 -18.18 -15.01 0.83
C ALA A 166 -19.03 -15.30 -0.43
N GLY A 167 -18.75 -16.39 -1.16
CA GLY A 167 -19.53 -16.87 -2.28
C GLY A 167 -19.22 -16.21 -3.62
N TYR A 168 -18.09 -15.51 -3.74
CA TYR A 168 -17.66 -14.93 -5.02
C TYR A 168 -17.02 -16.01 -5.91
N THR A 169 -17.27 -15.93 -7.20
CA THR A 169 -16.80 -16.92 -8.20
C THR A 169 -15.80 -16.35 -9.19
N LYS A 170 -15.70 -15.03 -9.29
CA LYS A 170 -14.73 -14.32 -10.13
C LYS A 170 -13.82 -13.49 -9.27
N VAL A 171 -12.53 -13.49 -9.56
CA VAL A 171 -11.53 -12.80 -8.75
C VAL A 171 -10.68 -11.90 -9.62
N ILE A 172 -10.44 -10.68 -9.17
CA ILE A 172 -9.49 -9.74 -9.78
C ILE A 172 -8.43 -9.40 -8.74
N LEU A 173 -7.18 -9.79 -9.03
CA LEU A 173 -6.01 -9.48 -8.21
C LEU A 173 -5.42 -8.13 -8.64
N ARG A 174 -5.13 -7.26 -7.69
CA ARG A 174 -4.50 -5.96 -7.94
C ARG A 174 -3.49 -5.63 -6.83
N PRO A 175 -2.35 -4.96 -7.13
CA PRO A 175 -1.40 -4.58 -6.09
C PRO A 175 -1.98 -3.52 -5.13
N LEU A 176 -1.72 -3.67 -3.84
CA LEU A 176 -1.82 -2.62 -2.81
C LEU A 176 -0.41 -2.06 -2.59
N MET A 177 0.19 -1.55 -3.65
CA MET A 177 1.55 -1.03 -3.69
C MET A 177 1.59 0.23 -4.54
N VAL A 178 2.38 1.22 -4.13
CA VAL A 178 2.48 2.49 -4.85
C VAL A 178 3.00 2.29 -6.28
N VAL A 179 3.92 1.35 -6.45
CA VAL A 179 4.50 0.95 -7.74
C VAL A 179 4.25 -0.53 -7.97
N ALA A 180 3.75 -0.89 -9.16
CA ALA A 180 3.60 -2.28 -9.59
C ALA A 180 4.96 -2.84 -10.10
N GLY A 181 5.84 -3.20 -9.15
CA GLY A 181 7.18 -3.74 -9.41
C GLY A 181 7.21 -5.27 -9.46
N ASP A 182 8.32 -5.86 -8.99
CA ASP A 182 8.56 -7.30 -9.02
C ASP A 182 7.47 -8.11 -8.31
N HIS A 183 7.01 -7.67 -7.14
CA HIS A 183 5.94 -8.36 -6.40
C HIS A 183 4.63 -8.43 -7.19
N ALA A 184 4.25 -7.36 -7.90
CA ALA A 184 3.04 -7.36 -8.71
C ALA A 184 3.18 -8.26 -9.95
N ASN A 185 4.37 -8.30 -10.57
CA ASN A 185 4.60 -9.06 -11.79
C ASN A 185 4.94 -10.53 -11.52
N ASN A 186 5.61 -10.84 -10.41
CA ASN A 186 6.07 -12.19 -10.10
C ASN A 186 5.21 -12.85 -9.01
N ASP A 187 5.12 -12.27 -7.81
CA ASP A 187 4.41 -12.90 -6.69
C ASP A 187 2.89 -12.86 -6.88
N MET A 188 2.34 -11.81 -7.53
CA MET A 188 0.91 -11.74 -7.81
C MET A 188 0.54 -12.41 -9.13
N ALA A 189 1.14 -11.98 -10.25
CA ALA A 189 0.72 -12.33 -11.61
C ALA A 189 1.69 -13.25 -12.36
N GLY A 190 2.73 -13.75 -11.69
CA GLY A 190 3.73 -14.65 -12.28
C GLY A 190 3.16 -16.01 -12.68
N ALA A 191 3.95 -16.74 -13.48
CA ALA A 191 3.60 -18.07 -13.98
C ALA A 191 4.04 -19.22 -13.03
N GLU A 192 4.81 -18.91 -11.99
CA GLU A 192 5.29 -19.89 -11.04
C GLU A 192 4.14 -20.37 -10.12
N ASP A 193 4.25 -21.58 -9.60
CA ASP A 193 3.17 -22.21 -8.82
C ASP A 193 2.86 -21.48 -7.50
N ASP A 194 3.81 -20.70 -6.99
CA ASP A 194 3.68 -19.91 -5.76
C ASP A 194 3.13 -18.50 -5.98
N SER A 195 2.90 -18.09 -7.24
CA SER A 195 2.22 -16.83 -7.50
C SER A 195 0.76 -16.87 -7.03
N TRP A 196 0.21 -15.73 -6.62
CA TRP A 196 -1.19 -15.61 -6.23
C TRP A 196 -2.14 -16.06 -7.33
N LEU A 197 -1.88 -15.64 -8.58
CA LEU A 197 -2.66 -16.06 -9.75
C LEU A 197 -2.71 -17.59 -9.88
N SER A 198 -1.56 -18.26 -9.74
CA SER A 198 -1.47 -19.73 -9.82
C SER A 198 -2.18 -20.40 -8.64
N GLN A 199 -2.01 -19.89 -7.42
CA GLN A 199 -2.66 -20.45 -6.21
C GLN A 199 -4.19 -20.28 -6.27
N PHE A 200 -4.70 -19.10 -6.68
CA PHE A 200 -6.14 -18.88 -6.85
C PHE A 200 -6.74 -19.80 -7.92
N ASN A 201 -6.04 -20.00 -9.06
CA ASN A 201 -6.47 -20.94 -10.07
C ASN A 201 -6.42 -22.41 -9.59
N ALA A 202 -5.38 -22.78 -8.83
CA ALA A 202 -5.23 -24.14 -8.29
C ALA A 202 -6.29 -24.49 -7.22
N ALA A 203 -6.92 -23.48 -6.60
CA ALA A 203 -8.01 -23.69 -5.65
C ALA A 203 -9.27 -24.32 -6.29
N ASP A 204 -9.38 -24.29 -7.62
CA ASP A 204 -10.45 -24.93 -8.43
C ASP A 204 -11.88 -24.61 -7.93
N CYS A 205 -12.07 -23.41 -7.39
CA CYS A 205 -13.36 -22.93 -6.88
C CYS A 205 -13.82 -21.60 -7.50
N PHE A 206 -13.03 -21.03 -8.40
CA PHE A 206 -13.34 -19.79 -9.10
C PHE A 206 -13.57 -20.04 -10.58
N GLU A 207 -14.55 -19.33 -11.16
CA GLU A 207 -14.83 -19.38 -12.61
C GLU A 207 -13.76 -18.66 -13.41
N SER A 208 -13.24 -17.56 -12.87
CA SER A 208 -12.12 -16.80 -13.46
C SER A 208 -11.27 -16.14 -12.39
N VAL A 209 -9.97 -16.02 -12.69
CA VAL A 209 -9.02 -15.24 -11.91
C VAL A 209 -8.23 -14.36 -12.87
N ASP A 210 -8.41 -13.05 -12.76
CA ASP A 210 -7.77 -12.05 -13.61
C ASP A 210 -6.85 -11.14 -12.78
N THR A 211 -5.97 -10.40 -13.44
CA THR A 211 -5.03 -9.48 -12.80
C THR A 211 -5.09 -8.08 -13.39
N GLN A 212 -4.94 -7.08 -12.54
CA GLN A 212 -4.75 -5.68 -12.92
C GLN A 212 -3.38 -5.22 -12.41
N ILE A 213 -2.36 -5.25 -13.25
CA ILE A 213 -0.98 -4.88 -12.88
C ILE A 213 -0.83 -3.36 -13.04
N ALA A 214 -1.20 -2.62 -12.01
CA ALA A 214 -1.09 -1.16 -11.95
C ALA A 214 -0.81 -0.69 -10.53
N GLY A 215 0.11 0.24 -10.36
CA GLY A 215 0.47 0.81 -9.06
C GLY A 215 -0.56 1.83 -8.56
N LEU A 216 -0.68 1.98 -7.25
CA LEU A 216 -1.58 2.98 -6.65
C LEU A 216 -1.19 4.40 -7.06
N GLY A 217 0.11 4.66 -7.29
CA GLY A 217 0.62 5.95 -7.73
C GLY A 217 0.16 6.40 -9.12
N GLU A 218 -0.48 5.50 -9.88
CA GLU A 218 -1.08 5.84 -11.19
C GLU A 218 -2.49 6.44 -11.05
N ILE A 219 -3.10 6.36 -9.85
CA ILE A 219 -4.46 6.85 -9.56
C ILE A 219 -4.39 8.33 -9.16
N GLY A 220 -5.13 9.20 -9.87
CA GLY A 220 -5.10 10.65 -9.63
C GLY A 220 -5.49 11.05 -8.20
N ASP A 221 -6.49 10.40 -7.62
CA ASP A 221 -6.91 10.67 -6.24
C ASP A 221 -5.84 10.26 -5.22
N ILE A 222 -5.07 9.20 -5.49
CA ILE A 222 -3.92 8.81 -4.66
C ILE A 222 -2.79 9.84 -4.77
N GLN A 223 -2.51 10.34 -5.97
CA GLN A 223 -1.53 11.41 -6.16
C GLN A 223 -1.94 12.67 -5.39
N GLN A 224 -3.24 13.00 -5.39
CA GLN A 224 -3.75 14.16 -4.65
C GLN A 224 -3.57 14.01 -3.14
N LEU A 225 -3.76 12.83 -2.57
CA LEU A 225 -3.50 12.58 -1.14
C LEU A 225 -2.05 12.87 -0.75
N TYR A 226 -1.08 12.47 -1.56
CA TYR A 226 0.32 12.82 -1.31
C TYR A 226 0.56 14.34 -1.40
N VAL A 227 -0.09 15.03 -2.33
CA VAL A 227 -0.01 16.50 -2.44
C VAL A 227 -0.61 17.17 -1.20
N ASP A 228 -1.74 16.67 -0.70
CA ASP A 228 -2.40 17.18 0.50
C ASP A 228 -1.54 16.97 1.75
N HIS A 229 -0.92 15.80 1.91
CA HIS A 229 0.02 15.52 3.00
C HIS A 229 1.25 16.45 2.93
N ALA A 230 1.81 16.65 1.74
CA ALA A 230 2.91 17.61 1.55
C ALA A 230 2.48 19.04 1.91
N GLY A 231 1.27 19.44 1.52
CA GLY A 231 0.68 20.72 1.87
C GLY A 231 0.56 20.92 3.39
N ALA A 232 0.02 19.92 4.08
CA ALA A 232 -0.11 19.94 5.56
C ALA A 232 1.27 20.04 6.24
N ALA A 233 2.27 19.33 5.73
CA ALA A 233 3.65 19.43 6.25
C ALA A 233 4.26 20.82 6.01
N ILE A 234 4.01 21.46 4.85
CA ILE A 234 4.43 22.83 4.59
C ILE A 234 3.77 23.81 5.56
N ASP A 235 2.46 23.67 5.78
CA ASP A 235 1.71 24.53 6.68
C ASP A 235 2.22 24.42 8.12
N SER A 236 2.63 23.24 8.56
CA SER A 236 3.21 23.00 9.90
C SER A 236 4.52 23.75 10.13
N LEU A 237 5.26 24.11 9.07
CA LEU A 237 6.48 24.92 9.19
C LEU A 237 6.20 26.43 9.39
N ASN A 238 4.98 26.88 9.10
CA ASN A 238 4.59 28.28 9.13
C ASN A 238 3.80 28.66 10.40
N GLY A 239 3.47 27.69 11.24
CA GLY A 239 2.76 27.87 12.54
C GLY A 239 3.69 27.84 13.71
#